data_38268383206a5f189e193ebcabc61a34
#
_entry.id   38268383206a5f189e193ebcabc61a34
#
_cell.length_a   1.000
_cell.length_b   1.000
_cell.length_c   1.000
_cell.angle_alpha   90.00
_cell.angle_beta   90.00
_cell.angle_gamma   90.00
#
_symmetry.space_group_name_H-M   'P 1'
#
loop_
_entity.id
_entity.type
_entity.pdbx_description
1 polymer ?
#
loop_
_entity_poly.entity_id
_entity_poly.type
_entity_poly.pdbx_seq_one_letter_code
_entity_poly.pdbx_strand_id
1 'polypeptide(L)'
;LDSYFQTSIPLFSIGEEEMGKIFEFREMFESGVAEMAALKATDEQIRRLEENVRRMKQQVGTLTQFVHTDLDFHMLVSECTQNTLVIQIYNSYEGLLEPSILNMTKVIGGGNGMKYHALILDAIRKHDPEEARAVMREHMDDNMRRFREMIHINEERKQNLEAVP
;
A
#
# COMPACT_ATOMS: atom_id res chain seq x y z
N LEU A 1 -18.47 12.01 3.70
CA LEU A 1 -17.18 11.53 4.24
C LEU A 1 -16.00 12.27 3.61
N ASP A 2 -16.05 12.56 2.31
CA ASP A 2 -14.96 13.26 1.58
C ASP A 2 -14.63 14.65 2.14
N SER A 3 -15.64 15.40 2.64
CA SER A 3 -15.41 16.73 3.19
C SER A 3 -14.75 16.73 4.57
N TYR A 4 -14.87 15.64 5.33
CA TYR A 4 -14.29 15.54 6.68
C TYR A 4 -12.79 15.24 6.65
N PHE A 5 -12.34 14.39 5.72
CA PHE A 5 -10.92 14.06 5.58
C PHE A 5 -10.13 15.15 4.85
N GLN A 6 -10.75 15.87 3.91
CA GLN A 6 -10.11 16.99 3.20
C GLN A 6 -9.81 18.22 4.08
N THR A 7 -10.52 18.40 5.18
CA THR A 7 -10.32 19.57 6.06
C THR A 7 -9.35 19.34 7.21
N SER A 8 -8.90 18.10 7.46
CA SER A 8 -8.21 17.76 8.72
C SER A 8 -6.70 17.55 8.61
N ILE A 9 -6.15 17.37 7.41
CA ILE A 9 -4.72 17.15 7.23
C ILE A 9 -4.20 18.01 6.06
N PRO A 10 -3.35 19.00 6.31
CA PRO A 10 -2.70 19.75 5.24
C PRO A 10 -1.81 18.80 4.43
N LEU A 11 -2.13 18.60 3.15
CA LEU A 11 -1.46 17.70 2.20
C LEU A 11 0.07 17.91 2.07
N PHE A 12 0.62 18.97 2.66
CA PHE A 12 2.03 19.37 2.46
C PHE A 12 2.97 19.10 3.64
N SER A 13 2.51 18.48 4.74
CA SER A 13 3.39 18.11 5.86
C SER A 13 2.82 17.00 6.73
N ILE A 14 2.52 15.84 6.14
CA ILE A 14 2.35 14.65 6.97
C ILE A 14 3.74 14.31 7.49
N GLY A 15 3.94 14.50 8.80
CA GLY A 15 5.18 14.16 9.47
C GLY A 15 5.39 12.64 9.54
N GLU A 16 6.60 12.24 9.92
CA GLU A 16 6.97 10.83 10.04
C GLU A 16 6.09 10.09 11.05
N GLU A 17 5.71 10.76 12.13
CA GLU A 17 4.84 10.20 13.17
C GLU A 17 3.42 9.92 12.64
N GLU A 18 2.82 10.87 11.93
CA GLU A 18 1.49 10.72 11.34
C GLU A 18 1.49 9.64 10.26
N MET A 19 2.56 9.55 9.48
CA MET A 19 2.71 8.49 8.48
C MET A 19 2.83 7.12 9.14
N GLY A 20 3.54 7.00 10.27
CA GLY A 20 3.57 5.78 11.07
C GLY A 20 2.17 5.32 11.48
N LYS A 21 1.32 6.24 11.94
CA LYS A 21 -0.09 5.95 12.30
C LYS A 21 -0.93 5.49 11.10
N ILE A 22 -0.66 6.04 9.91
CA ILE A 22 -1.32 5.60 8.68
C ILE A 22 -0.91 4.16 8.33
N PHE A 23 0.36 3.80 8.45
CA PHE A 23 0.81 2.43 8.20
C PHE A 23 0.25 1.43 9.22
N GLU A 24 0.14 1.79 10.50
CA GLU A 24 -0.53 0.97 11.52
C GLU A 24 -2.02 0.75 11.20
N PHE A 25 -2.71 1.81 10.77
CA PHE A 25 -4.09 1.71 10.31
C PHE A 25 -4.21 0.80 9.09
N ARG A 26 -3.31 0.92 8.12
CA ARG A 26 -3.30 0.07 6.91
C ARG A 26 -3.13 -1.40 7.26
N GLU A 27 -2.22 -1.76 8.15
CA GLU A 27 -2.02 -3.15 8.58
C GLU A 27 -3.34 -3.75 9.11
N MET A 28 -3.99 -3.04 10.03
CA MET A 28 -5.25 -3.48 10.63
C MET A 28 -6.37 -3.56 9.59
N PHE A 29 -6.51 -2.53 8.76
CA PHE A 29 -7.62 -2.39 7.81
C PHE A 29 -7.45 -3.31 6.61
N GLU A 30 -6.31 -3.25 5.92
CA GLU A 30 -6.11 -3.96 4.66
C GLU A 30 -5.97 -5.47 4.85
N SER A 31 -5.47 -5.95 5.99
CA SER A 31 -5.48 -7.38 6.30
C SER A 31 -6.91 -7.94 6.42
N GLY A 32 -7.83 -7.21 7.05
CA GLY A 32 -9.24 -7.58 7.10
C GLY A 32 -9.95 -7.42 5.75
N VAL A 33 -9.54 -6.43 4.95
CA VAL A 33 -10.04 -6.25 3.57
C VAL A 33 -9.65 -7.43 2.69
N ALA A 34 -8.40 -7.90 2.75
CA ALA A 34 -7.94 -9.06 1.98
C ALA A 34 -8.67 -10.36 2.37
N GLU A 35 -8.91 -10.58 3.67
CA GLU A 35 -9.74 -11.68 4.17
C GLU A 35 -11.14 -11.65 3.54
N MET A 36 -11.80 -10.49 3.59
CA MET A 36 -13.14 -10.31 3.02
C MET A 36 -13.14 -10.44 1.49
N ALA A 37 -12.10 -9.95 0.83
CA ALA A 37 -11.92 -10.09 -0.62
C ALA A 37 -11.84 -11.55 -1.04
N ALA A 38 -11.08 -12.39 -0.33
CA ALA A 38 -10.98 -13.82 -0.61
C ALA A 38 -12.33 -14.53 -0.49
N LEU A 39 -13.20 -14.10 0.44
CA LEU A 39 -14.54 -14.67 0.60
C LEU A 39 -15.52 -14.30 -0.51
N LYS A 40 -15.32 -13.15 -1.18
CA LYS A 40 -16.36 -12.54 -2.03
C LYS A 40 -15.93 -12.25 -3.46
N ALA A 41 -14.64 -12.32 -3.78
CA ALA A 41 -14.14 -11.97 -5.10
C ALA A 41 -14.83 -12.78 -6.20
N THR A 42 -15.28 -12.09 -7.24
CA THR A 42 -15.79 -12.72 -8.46
C THR A 42 -14.65 -13.06 -9.41
N ASP A 43 -14.87 -13.99 -10.35
CA ASP A 43 -13.90 -14.34 -11.41
C ASP A 43 -13.45 -13.10 -12.20
N GLU A 44 -14.35 -12.13 -12.44
CA GLU A 44 -14.02 -10.89 -13.12
C GLU A 44 -13.06 -10.02 -12.32
N GLN A 45 -13.30 -9.89 -11.01
CA GLN A 45 -12.42 -9.14 -10.11
C GLN A 45 -11.06 -9.81 -9.97
N ILE A 46 -11.02 -11.14 -9.91
CA ILE A 46 -9.76 -11.91 -9.91
C ILE A 46 -8.97 -11.65 -11.20
N ARG A 47 -9.61 -11.66 -12.38
CA ARG A 47 -8.94 -11.31 -13.64
C ARG A 47 -8.35 -9.89 -13.65
N ARG A 48 -9.05 -8.91 -13.06
CA ARG A 48 -8.54 -7.54 -12.93
C ARG A 48 -7.30 -7.47 -12.01
N LEU A 49 -7.28 -8.22 -10.92
CA LEU A 49 -6.11 -8.35 -10.05
C LEU A 49 -4.93 -9.01 -10.78
N GLU A 50 -5.16 -10.08 -11.54
CA GLU A 50 -4.15 -10.76 -12.37
C GLU A 50 -3.52 -9.80 -13.38
N GLU A 51 -4.36 -9.00 -14.06
CA GLU A 51 -3.90 -7.99 -15.02
C GLU A 51 -3.06 -6.90 -14.33
N ASN A 52 -3.46 -6.45 -13.14
CA ASN A 52 -2.69 -5.47 -12.37
C ASN A 52 -1.30 -6.02 -11.98
N VAL A 53 -1.24 -7.24 -11.42
CA VAL A 53 0.04 -7.89 -11.07
C VAL A 53 0.92 -8.11 -12.30
N ARG A 54 0.33 -8.43 -13.45
CA ARG A 54 1.05 -8.56 -14.72
C ARG A 54 1.63 -7.22 -15.18
N ARG A 55 0.85 -6.13 -15.13
CA ARG A 55 1.31 -4.78 -15.46
C ARG A 55 2.46 -4.35 -14.56
N MET A 56 2.37 -4.57 -13.25
CA MET A 56 3.42 -4.23 -12.30
C MET A 56 4.76 -4.91 -12.66
N LYS A 57 4.74 -6.19 -13.06
CA LYS A 57 5.93 -6.91 -13.51
C LYS A 57 6.56 -6.35 -14.78
N GLN A 58 5.77 -5.75 -15.66
CA GLN A 58 6.22 -5.20 -16.95
C GLN A 58 6.69 -3.74 -16.85
N GLN A 59 6.30 -3.02 -15.80
CA GLN A 59 6.60 -1.59 -15.62
C GLN A 59 7.98 -1.34 -15.00
N VAL A 60 8.97 -2.12 -15.40
CA VAL A 60 10.37 -1.93 -15.05
C VAL A 60 10.91 -0.68 -15.77
N GLY A 61 10.56 0.53 -15.32
CA GLY A 61 11.08 1.73 -15.99
C GLY A 61 10.64 3.06 -15.43
N THR A 62 9.45 3.20 -14.85
CA THR A 62 9.04 4.45 -14.22
C THR A 62 8.51 4.21 -12.83
N LEU A 63 9.18 4.84 -11.87
CA LEU A 63 8.85 4.74 -10.45
C LEU A 63 7.40 5.17 -10.16
N THR A 64 6.95 6.25 -10.77
CA THR A 64 5.59 6.76 -10.60
C THR A 64 4.55 5.76 -11.08
N GLN A 65 4.75 5.15 -12.25
CA GLN A 65 3.84 4.11 -12.74
C GLN A 65 3.81 2.88 -11.83
N PHE A 66 4.96 2.50 -11.27
CA PHE A 66 5.04 1.41 -10.30
C PHE A 66 4.18 1.71 -9.06
N VAL A 67 4.33 2.91 -8.47
CA VAL A 67 3.56 3.33 -7.28
C VAL A 67 2.06 3.40 -7.58
N HIS A 68 1.65 3.95 -8.72
CA HIS A 68 0.24 3.95 -9.11
C HIS A 68 -0.32 2.53 -9.26
N THR A 69 0.44 1.61 -9.89
CA THR A 69 -0.02 0.23 -10.05
C THR A 69 -0.08 -0.52 -8.71
N ASP A 70 0.79 -0.17 -7.77
CA ASP A 70 0.78 -0.68 -6.39
C ASP A 70 -0.50 -0.24 -5.65
N LEU A 71 -0.82 1.06 -5.68
CA LEU A 71 -2.05 1.59 -5.08
C LEU A 71 -3.31 1.04 -5.75
N ASP A 72 -3.32 0.96 -7.09
CA ASP A 72 -4.41 0.31 -7.86
C ASP A 72 -4.66 -1.13 -7.39
N PHE A 73 -3.62 -1.90 -7.05
CA PHE A 73 -3.79 -3.26 -6.55
C PHE A 73 -4.61 -3.29 -5.26
N HIS A 74 -4.26 -2.47 -4.29
CA HIS A 74 -4.96 -2.41 -3.00
C HIS A 74 -6.40 -1.90 -3.16
N MET A 75 -6.63 -0.95 -4.10
CA MET A 75 -7.98 -0.53 -4.47
C MET A 75 -8.79 -1.70 -5.04
N LEU A 76 -8.23 -2.47 -5.97
CA LEU A 76 -8.90 -3.63 -6.55
C LEU A 76 -9.23 -4.70 -5.49
N VAL A 77 -8.34 -4.92 -4.51
CA VAL A 77 -8.63 -5.80 -3.36
C VAL A 77 -9.80 -5.26 -2.55
N SER A 78 -9.89 -3.95 -2.32
CA SER A 78 -11.02 -3.32 -1.63
C SER A 78 -12.34 -3.49 -2.39
N GLU A 79 -12.33 -3.39 -3.72
CA GLU A 79 -13.50 -3.63 -4.57
C GLU A 79 -13.98 -5.09 -4.48
N CYS A 80 -13.06 -6.06 -4.32
CA CYS A 80 -13.42 -7.46 -4.15
C CYS A 80 -14.27 -7.73 -2.90
N THR A 81 -14.23 -6.86 -1.90
CA THR A 81 -15.08 -6.97 -0.71
C THR A 81 -16.57 -6.76 -1.01
N GLN A 82 -16.91 -6.12 -2.12
CA GLN A 82 -18.25 -5.68 -2.50
C GLN A 82 -18.93 -4.82 -1.41
N ASN A 83 -18.13 -4.17 -0.58
CA ASN A 83 -18.58 -3.28 0.49
C ASN A 83 -18.22 -1.83 0.14
N THR A 84 -19.24 -1.04 -0.20
CA THR A 84 -19.05 0.35 -0.61
C THR A 84 -18.39 1.21 0.46
N LEU A 85 -18.59 0.91 1.75
CA LEU A 85 -17.94 1.64 2.83
C LEU A 85 -16.42 1.35 2.87
N VAL A 86 -16.02 0.10 2.67
CA VAL A 86 -14.59 -0.29 2.57
C VAL A 86 -13.92 0.46 1.42
N ILE A 87 -14.56 0.48 0.25
CA ILE A 87 -14.07 1.18 -0.94
C ILE A 87 -13.93 2.69 -0.68
N GLN A 88 -14.94 3.32 -0.06
CA GLN A 88 -14.89 4.75 0.28
C GLN A 88 -13.80 5.08 1.29
N ILE A 89 -13.60 4.23 2.29
CA ILE A 89 -12.52 4.41 3.28
C ILE A 89 -11.16 4.34 2.56
N TYR A 90 -10.93 3.34 1.69
CA TYR A 90 -9.69 3.24 0.95
C TYR A 90 -9.43 4.49 0.10
N ASN A 91 -10.39 4.90 -0.72
CA ASN A 91 -10.32 6.11 -1.56
C ASN A 91 -9.98 7.38 -0.76
N SER A 92 -10.46 7.49 0.48
CA SER A 92 -10.27 8.71 1.27
C SER A 92 -8.85 8.90 1.78
N TYR A 93 -8.04 7.84 1.90
CA TYR A 93 -6.65 7.95 2.34
C TYR A 93 -5.60 7.61 1.26
N GLU A 94 -6.01 7.03 0.14
CA GLU A 94 -5.10 6.66 -0.97
C GLU A 94 -4.22 7.84 -1.42
N GLY A 95 -4.82 9.00 -1.64
CA GLY A 95 -4.10 10.21 -2.04
C GLY A 95 -3.06 10.71 -1.03
N LEU A 96 -3.16 10.29 0.24
CA LEU A 96 -2.16 10.59 1.26
C LEU A 96 -0.94 9.64 1.16
N LEU A 97 -1.14 8.44 0.62
CA LEU A 97 -0.11 7.41 0.53
C LEU A 97 0.87 7.66 -0.61
N GLU A 98 0.38 8.10 -1.76
CA GLU A 98 1.17 8.21 -2.99
C GLU A 98 2.49 8.96 -2.81
N PRO A 99 2.54 10.19 -2.25
CA PRO A 99 3.79 10.92 -2.05
C PRO A 99 4.78 10.19 -1.14
N SER A 100 4.28 9.52 -0.11
CA SER A 100 5.10 8.82 0.88
C SER A 100 5.66 7.52 0.34
N ILE A 101 4.84 6.73 -0.37
CA ILE A 101 5.29 5.50 -1.03
C ILE A 101 6.29 5.85 -2.15
N LEU A 102 6.04 6.92 -2.91
CA LEU A 102 6.95 7.40 -3.94
C LEU A 102 8.32 7.79 -3.35
N ASN A 103 8.32 8.52 -2.24
CA ASN A 103 9.56 8.91 -1.56
C ASN A 103 10.30 7.69 -0.99
N MET A 104 9.59 6.80 -0.30
CA MET A 104 10.14 5.55 0.22
C MET A 104 10.77 4.72 -0.91
N THR A 105 10.06 4.55 -2.02
CA THR A 105 10.55 3.77 -3.17
C THR A 105 11.75 4.42 -3.85
N LYS A 106 11.86 5.76 -3.85
CA LYS A 106 13.05 6.48 -4.33
C LYS A 106 14.28 6.22 -3.47
N VAL A 107 14.11 6.13 -2.16
CA VAL A 107 15.24 6.01 -1.21
C VAL A 107 15.73 4.58 -1.12
N ILE A 108 14.83 3.61 -1.02
CA ILE A 108 15.13 2.19 -0.71
C ILE A 108 14.61 1.19 -1.76
N GLY A 109 14.12 1.68 -2.91
CA GLY A 109 13.60 0.84 -4.00
C GLY A 109 12.20 0.29 -3.77
N GLY A 110 11.63 -0.42 -4.76
CA GLY A 110 10.27 -0.97 -4.75
C GLY A 110 10.03 -2.15 -3.80
N GLY A 111 11.06 -2.71 -3.17
CA GLY A 111 10.94 -3.78 -2.17
C GLY A 111 10.31 -5.06 -2.69
N ASN A 112 9.58 -5.72 -1.79
CA ASN A 112 8.93 -7.01 -2.03
C ASN A 112 7.46 -6.89 -2.49
N GLY A 113 6.96 -5.67 -2.80
CA GLY A 113 5.55 -5.42 -3.16
C GLY A 113 5.03 -6.39 -4.22
N MET A 114 5.75 -6.56 -5.35
CA MET A 114 5.35 -7.49 -6.40
C MET A 114 5.22 -8.95 -5.92
N LYS A 115 6.08 -9.38 -5.00
CA LYS A 115 6.01 -10.73 -4.41
C LYS A 115 4.75 -10.88 -3.57
N TYR A 116 4.49 -9.93 -2.68
CA TYR A 116 3.32 -9.96 -1.83
C TYR A 116 2.02 -9.87 -2.62
N HIS A 117 1.93 -8.98 -3.62
CA HIS A 117 0.74 -8.88 -4.47
C HIS A 117 0.43 -10.19 -5.20
N ALA A 118 1.46 -10.90 -5.67
CA ALA A 118 1.27 -12.21 -6.31
C ALA A 118 0.75 -13.26 -5.31
N LEU A 119 1.23 -13.24 -4.06
CA LEU A 119 0.77 -14.17 -3.02
C LEU A 119 -0.66 -13.85 -2.54
N ILE A 120 -0.99 -12.56 -2.36
CA ILE A 120 -2.34 -12.11 -2.00
C ILE A 120 -3.34 -12.50 -3.10
N LEU A 121 -2.99 -12.26 -4.37
CA LEU A 121 -3.81 -12.69 -5.50
C LEU A 121 -4.03 -14.20 -5.51
N ASP A 122 -2.99 -15.00 -5.24
CA ASP A 122 -3.10 -16.46 -5.19
C ASP A 122 -4.05 -16.93 -4.07
N ALA A 123 -3.98 -16.31 -2.88
CA ALA A 123 -4.89 -16.60 -1.78
C ALA A 123 -6.34 -16.20 -2.11
N ILE A 124 -6.56 -15.01 -2.71
CA ILE A 124 -7.89 -14.57 -3.15
C ILE A 124 -8.46 -15.52 -4.22
N ARG A 125 -7.65 -15.94 -5.19
CA ARG A 125 -8.06 -16.89 -6.24
C ARG A 125 -8.43 -18.26 -5.70
N LYS A 126 -7.78 -18.70 -4.62
CA LYS A 126 -8.10 -19.96 -3.92
C LYS A 126 -9.29 -19.83 -2.96
N HIS A 127 -9.82 -18.61 -2.80
CA HIS A 127 -10.82 -18.30 -1.78
C HIS A 127 -10.36 -18.72 -0.37
N ASP A 128 -9.07 -18.47 -0.06
CA ASP A 128 -8.46 -18.73 1.24
C ASP A 128 -8.36 -17.42 2.05
N PRO A 129 -9.33 -17.13 2.93
CA PRO A 129 -9.38 -15.89 3.68
C PRO A 129 -8.28 -15.78 4.73
N GLU A 130 -7.88 -16.90 5.34
CA GLU A 130 -6.85 -16.92 6.38
C GLU A 130 -5.48 -16.59 5.77
N GLU A 131 -5.15 -17.22 4.66
CA GLU A 131 -3.91 -16.94 3.92
C GLU A 131 -3.89 -15.51 3.36
N ALA A 132 -5.00 -15.04 2.76
CA ALA A 132 -5.10 -13.68 2.24
C ALA A 132 -4.84 -12.63 3.33
N ARG A 133 -5.41 -12.81 4.52
CA ARG A 133 -5.19 -11.97 5.68
C ARG A 133 -3.73 -12.00 6.13
N ALA A 134 -3.16 -13.20 6.28
CA ALA A 134 -1.80 -13.38 6.77
C ALA A 134 -0.77 -12.73 5.83
N VAL A 135 -0.89 -12.97 4.54
CA VAL A 135 0.04 -12.42 3.53
C VAL A 135 -0.10 -10.90 3.43
N MET A 136 -1.33 -10.35 3.46
CA MET A 136 -1.51 -8.89 3.46
C MET A 136 -0.90 -8.25 4.71
N ARG A 137 -1.04 -8.88 5.86
CA ARG A 137 -0.42 -8.41 7.10
C ARG A 137 1.10 -8.37 6.99
N GLU A 138 1.73 -9.45 6.50
CA GLU A 138 3.18 -9.48 6.26
C GLU A 138 3.63 -8.39 5.28
N HIS A 139 2.83 -8.11 4.25
CA HIS A 139 3.08 -7.03 3.30
C HIS A 139 3.08 -5.66 3.99
N MET A 140 2.10 -5.40 4.84
CA MET A 140 2.01 -4.13 5.58
C MET A 140 3.14 -3.98 6.60
N ASP A 141 3.51 -5.06 7.29
CA ASP A 141 4.66 -5.11 8.20
C ASP A 141 5.98 -4.81 7.46
N ASP A 142 6.16 -5.37 6.26
CA ASP A 142 7.31 -5.06 5.40
C ASP A 142 7.34 -3.58 5.02
N ASN A 143 6.22 -3.00 4.64
CA ASN A 143 6.11 -1.58 4.32
C ASN A 143 6.44 -0.68 5.52
N MET A 144 5.96 -1.00 6.71
CA MET A 144 6.28 -0.27 7.94
C MET A 144 7.78 -0.35 8.27
N ARG A 145 8.38 -1.53 8.17
CA ARG A 145 9.83 -1.72 8.40
C ARG A 145 10.64 -0.86 7.43
N ARG A 146 10.28 -0.87 6.15
CA ARG A 146 10.95 -0.11 5.09
C ARG A 146 10.78 1.41 5.29
N PHE A 147 9.62 1.84 5.75
CA PHE A 147 9.41 3.23 6.10
C PHE A 147 10.36 3.69 7.22
N ARG A 148 10.50 2.90 8.28
CA ARG A 148 11.46 3.18 9.36
C ARG A 148 12.91 3.19 8.88
N GLU A 149 13.27 2.28 7.98
CA GLU A 149 14.60 2.25 7.36
C GLU A 149 14.87 3.52 6.54
N MET A 150 13.89 3.98 5.77
CA MET A 150 13.99 5.24 5.02
C MET A 150 14.23 6.44 5.95
N ILE A 151 13.51 6.52 7.06
CA ILE A 151 13.68 7.59 8.06
C ILE A 151 15.13 7.60 8.55
N HIS A 152 15.62 6.45 8.98
CA HIS A 152 16.98 6.30 9.50
C HIS A 152 18.05 6.74 8.48
N ILE A 153 17.92 6.33 7.23
CA ILE A 153 18.81 6.75 6.14
C ILE A 153 18.77 8.28 5.94
N ASN A 154 17.61 8.88 6.02
CA ASN A 154 17.47 10.33 5.86
C ASN A 154 18.09 11.11 7.02
N GLU A 155 17.96 10.62 8.25
CA GLU A 155 18.60 11.20 9.43
C GLU A 155 20.14 11.15 9.34
N GLU A 156 20.69 10.00 8.95
CA GLU A 156 22.14 9.85 8.73
C GLU A 156 22.66 10.80 7.66
N ARG A 157 21.94 10.97 6.55
CA ARG A 157 22.29 11.92 5.48
C ARG A 157 22.30 13.36 5.98
N LYS A 158 21.32 13.74 6.81
CA LYS A 158 21.24 15.07 7.41
C LYS A 158 22.45 15.35 8.31
N GLN A 159 22.76 14.42 9.22
CA GLN A 159 23.91 14.54 10.11
C GLN A 159 25.23 14.66 9.36
N ASN A 160 25.41 13.90 8.28
CA ASN A 160 26.60 13.95 7.45
C ASN A 160 26.75 15.27 6.68
N LEU A 161 25.63 15.90 6.28
CA LEU A 161 25.65 17.22 5.61
C LEU A 161 25.98 18.35 6.59
N GLU A 162 25.53 18.27 7.84
CA GLU A 162 25.81 19.25 8.88
C GLU A 162 27.22 19.12 9.47
N ALA A 163 27.87 17.97 9.30
CA ALA A 163 29.24 17.71 9.78
C ALA A 163 30.35 18.14 8.80
N VAL A 164 29.99 18.62 7.60
CA VAL A 164 30.96 19.16 6.64
C VAL A 164 31.19 20.63 6.94
N PRO A 165 32.42 21.03 7.34
CA PRO A 165 32.74 22.41 7.72
C PRO A 165 32.70 23.41 6.56
#